data_0ee1cabfedf6609c74987722023af125
#
_entry.id   0ee1cabfedf6609c74987722023af125
#
_cell.length_a   1.000
_cell.length_b   1.000
_cell.length_c   1.000
_cell.angle_alpha   90.00
_cell.angle_beta   90.00
_cell.angle_gamma   90.00
#
_symmetry.space_group_name_H-M   'P 1'
#
loop_
_entity.id
_entity.type
_entity.pdbx_description
1 polymer ?
#
loop_
_entity_poly.entity_id
_entity_poly.type
_entity_poly.pdbx_seq_one_letter_code
_entity_poly.pdbx_strand_id
1 'polypeptide(L)'
;KILFENESTHNYQPYKSYCNGYPDWSNKSNTGKIKELIPNQGWNWLQGDLKVQGELFGGNIEVLEFLKGTKFWPKDDFWNNKILFLETSEEKPTPEQIKWMLRNYGMQGIFNKICALIIGRPMRYTKEEKEELKDNVLKVVKTEFNNNKLPIIMNMDFGHTDPQWILPLGIKAQIDCKTKSFKLIEKIFED
;
A
#
# COMPACT_ATOMS: atom_id res chain seq x y z
N LYS A 1 -7.26 18.88 1.84
CA LYS A 1 -6.33 19.33 0.77
C LYS A 1 -6.58 18.56 -0.51
N ILE A 2 -6.26 17.26 -0.61
CA ILE A 2 -6.32 16.46 -1.86
C ILE A 2 -7.65 16.62 -2.62
N LEU A 3 -8.78 16.68 -1.95
CA LEU A 3 -10.11 16.78 -2.59
C LEU A 3 -10.56 18.22 -2.91
N PHE A 4 -9.91 19.23 -2.34
CA PHE A 4 -10.39 20.60 -2.43
C PHE A 4 -9.36 21.60 -2.98
N GLU A 5 -8.10 21.24 -2.95
CA GLU A 5 -6.98 22.04 -3.45
C GLU A 5 -6.36 21.25 -4.61
N ASN A 6 -6.70 21.61 -5.86
CA ASN A 6 -6.21 20.94 -7.07
C ASN A 6 -4.74 21.30 -7.35
N GLU A 7 -3.87 21.03 -6.39
CA GLU A 7 -2.43 21.29 -6.49
C GLU A 7 -1.76 20.31 -7.47
N SER A 8 -0.77 20.79 -8.22
CA SER A 8 0.02 19.97 -9.14
C SER A 8 0.96 18.98 -8.43
N THR A 9 1.17 19.16 -7.13
CA THR A 9 1.98 18.26 -6.31
C THR A 9 1.41 18.15 -4.90
N HIS A 10 1.41 16.93 -4.36
CA HIS A 10 1.03 16.70 -2.97
C HIS A 10 2.04 15.75 -2.30
N ASN A 11 2.72 16.23 -1.25
CA ASN A 11 3.67 15.43 -0.48
C ASN A 11 2.96 14.69 0.64
N TYR A 12 3.01 13.37 0.62
CA TYR A 12 2.56 12.54 1.74
C TYR A 12 3.61 12.54 2.85
N GLN A 13 3.14 12.56 4.08
CA GLN A 13 3.99 12.47 5.28
C GLN A 13 3.37 11.47 6.25
N PRO A 14 4.18 10.68 6.98
CA PRO A 14 3.64 9.80 8.01
C PRO A 14 2.85 10.59 9.05
N TYR A 15 1.67 10.09 9.42
CA TYR A 15 0.99 10.63 10.60
C TYR A 15 1.80 10.34 11.86
N LYS A 16 1.69 11.20 12.87
CA LYS A 16 2.43 11.04 14.14
C LYS A 16 1.97 9.82 14.95
N SER A 17 0.70 9.47 14.81
CA SER A 17 0.07 8.34 15.49
C SER A 17 -1.09 7.78 14.68
N TYR A 18 -1.53 6.58 15.03
CA TYR A 18 -2.63 5.90 14.37
C TYR A 18 -3.44 5.05 15.36
N CYS A 19 -4.69 4.72 15.01
CA CYS A 19 -5.49 3.71 15.68
C CYS A 19 -5.34 2.36 14.96
N ASN A 20 -5.07 1.30 15.71
CA ASN A 20 -4.93 -0.05 15.14
C ASN A 20 -6.28 -0.77 15.09
N GLY A 21 -7.23 -0.23 14.34
CA GLY A 21 -8.59 -0.74 14.13
C GLY A 21 -9.67 0.20 14.64
N TYR A 22 -10.92 -0.24 14.54
CA TYR A 22 -12.11 0.53 14.89
C TYR A 22 -12.72 0.07 16.22
N PRO A 23 -13.48 0.94 16.93
CA PRO A 23 -14.38 0.50 17.97
C PRO A 23 -15.45 -0.44 17.39
N ASP A 24 -15.99 -1.34 18.20
CA ASP A 24 -17.16 -2.12 17.80
C ASP A 24 -18.38 -1.21 17.60
N TRP A 25 -18.78 -1.00 16.35
CA TRP A 25 -19.90 -0.14 15.96
C TRP A 25 -21.27 -0.71 16.34
N SER A 26 -21.37 -2.01 16.59
CA SER A 26 -22.60 -2.63 17.06
C SER A 26 -22.95 -2.22 18.50
N ASN A 27 -21.94 -1.84 19.27
CA ASN A 27 -22.09 -1.39 20.64
C ASN A 27 -22.29 0.14 20.70
N LYS A 28 -23.52 0.59 20.93
CA LYS A 28 -23.89 2.01 21.03
C LYS A 28 -23.06 2.81 22.05
N SER A 29 -22.52 2.15 23.09
CA SER A 29 -21.65 2.80 24.09
C SER A 29 -20.32 3.28 23.51
N ASN A 30 -19.96 2.83 22.30
CA ASN A 30 -18.73 3.23 21.60
C ASN A 30 -18.91 4.47 20.71
N THR A 31 -20.15 4.97 20.58
CA THR A 31 -20.43 6.19 19.79
C THR A 31 -19.57 7.35 20.31
N GLY A 32 -18.82 7.98 19.42
CA GLY A 32 -17.94 9.10 19.74
C GLY A 32 -16.63 8.71 20.46
N LYS A 33 -16.39 7.43 20.73
CA LYS A 33 -15.13 6.98 21.31
C LYS A 33 -14.07 6.78 20.21
N ILE A 34 -12.85 7.22 20.50
CA ILE A 34 -11.68 6.99 19.67
C ILE A 34 -10.86 5.89 20.35
N LYS A 35 -10.35 4.93 19.58
CA LYS A 35 -9.40 3.95 20.10
C LYS A 35 -8.10 4.62 20.50
N GLU A 36 -7.33 3.93 21.34
CA GLU A 36 -6.00 4.34 21.74
C GLU A 36 -5.11 4.66 20.54
N LEU A 37 -4.46 5.81 20.59
CA LEU A 37 -3.49 6.25 19.59
C LEU A 37 -2.13 5.60 19.84
N ILE A 38 -1.62 4.91 18.86
CA ILE A 38 -0.30 4.28 18.87
C ILE A 38 0.69 5.21 18.14
N PRO A 39 1.85 5.53 18.74
CA PRO A 39 2.89 6.29 18.06
C PRO A 39 3.34 5.60 16.76
N ASN A 40 3.35 6.34 15.65
CA ASN A 40 3.80 5.84 14.37
C ASN A 40 5.34 5.92 14.27
N GLN A 41 5.99 4.80 13.96
CA GLN A 41 7.45 4.73 13.75
C GLN A 41 7.86 5.12 12.31
N GLY A 42 6.89 5.53 11.49
CA GLY A 42 7.10 5.87 10.08
C GLY A 42 7.01 4.67 9.14
N TRP A 43 7.39 4.90 7.90
CA TRP A 43 7.33 3.89 6.83
C TRP A 43 8.57 3.03 6.81
N ASN A 44 8.40 1.77 6.46
CA ASN A 44 9.48 0.81 6.33
C ASN A 44 9.97 0.76 4.86
N TRP A 45 11.09 1.36 4.58
CA TRP A 45 11.78 1.32 3.29
C TRP A 45 12.60 0.04 3.20
N LEU A 46 12.03 -1.00 2.57
CA LEU A 46 12.60 -2.35 2.64
C LEU A 46 13.62 -2.61 1.55
N GLN A 47 13.40 -2.06 0.35
CA GLN A 47 14.22 -2.32 -0.83
C GLN A 47 14.17 -1.14 -1.78
N GLY A 48 15.22 -1.01 -2.60
CA GLY A 48 15.34 -0.01 -3.65
C GLY A 48 16.16 1.20 -3.22
N ASP A 49 16.85 1.79 -4.22
CA ASP A 49 17.69 2.99 -4.09
C ASP A 49 17.38 4.03 -5.18
N LEU A 50 16.37 3.75 -6.01
CA LEU A 50 16.03 4.54 -7.19
C LEU A 50 15.00 5.61 -6.85
N LYS A 51 14.95 6.59 -7.74
CA LYS A 51 13.83 7.52 -7.88
C LYS A 51 12.98 7.04 -9.05
N VAL A 52 11.70 6.75 -8.78
CA VAL A 52 10.77 6.22 -9.77
C VAL A 52 9.51 7.06 -9.84
N GLN A 53 8.84 7.02 -10.99
CA GLN A 53 7.55 7.68 -11.23
C GLN A 53 6.62 6.71 -11.94
N GLY A 54 5.36 6.70 -11.55
CA GLY A 54 4.35 5.86 -12.17
C GLY A 54 2.95 6.23 -11.72
N GLU A 55 1.97 5.76 -12.44
CA GLU A 55 0.57 5.92 -12.05
C GLU A 55 0.23 4.98 -10.89
N LEU A 56 -0.56 5.50 -9.95
CA LEU A 56 -1.06 4.72 -8.81
C LEU A 56 -2.13 3.73 -9.27
N PHE A 57 -1.96 2.48 -8.96
CA PHE A 57 -2.98 1.45 -9.09
C PHE A 57 -2.90 0.46 -7.93
N GLY A 58 -4.03 0.05 -7.42
CA GLY A 58 -4.08 -0.93 -6.32
C GLY A 58 -5.38 -0.89 -5.54
N GLY A 59 -5.33 -1.39 -4.33
CA GLY A 59 -6.47 -1.48 -3.41
C GLY A 59 -6.28 -2.60 -2.40
N ASN A 60 -7.40 -3.08 -1.89
CA ASN A 60 -7.42 -4.22 -0.98
C ASN A 60 -6.97 -5.48 -1.70
N ILE A 61 -5.91 -6.13 -1.19
CA ILE A 61 -5.29 -7.28 -1.86
C ILE A 61 -6.24 -8.47 -1.95
N GLU A 62 -7.06 -8.72 -0.93
CA GLU A 62 -8.02 -9.82 -0.90
C GLU A 62 -9.14 -9.61 -1.92
N VAL A 63 -9.63 -8.37 -2.06
CA VAL A 63 -10.66 -8.02 -3.04
C VAL A 63 -10.11 -8.10 -4.46
N LEU A 64 -8.87 -7.68 -4.68
CA LEU A 64 -8.21 -7.80 -5.99
C LEU A 64 -8.03 -9.25 -6.43
N GLU A 65 -7.91 -10.21 -5.48
CA GLU A 65 -7.89 -11.65 -5.82
C GLU A 65 -9.17 -12.09 -6.53
N PHE A 66 -10.34 -11.55 -6.17
CA PHE A 66 -11.61 -11.89 -6.83
C PHE A 66 -11.71 -11.42 -8.28
N LEU A 67 -10.91 -10.42 -8.66
CA LEU A 67 -10.89 -9.92 -10.03
C LEU A 67 -10.01 -10.78 -10.94
N LYS A 68 -9.05 -11.51 -10.40
CA LYS A 68 -8.13 -12.35 -11.16
C LYS A 68 -8.90 -13.45 -11.91
N GLY A 69 -8.60 -13.61 -13.20
CA GLY A 69 -9.32 -14.53 -14.07
C GLY A 69 -10.67 -14.02 -14.61
N THR A 70 -11.08 -12.80 -14.27
CA THR A 70 -12.26 -12.12 -14.83
C THR A 70 -11.88 -11.14 -15.94
N LYS A 71 -12.86 -10.67 -16.70
CA LYS A 71 -12.67 -9.60 -17.70
C LYS A 71 -12.26 -8.23 -17.09
N PHE A 72 -12.38 -8.07 -15.79
CA PHE A 72 -12.05 -6.83 -15.07
C PHE A 72 -10.59 -6.80 -14.60
N TRP A 73 -9.90 -7.94 -14.62
CA TRP A 73 -8.48 -7.97 -14.30
C TRP A 73 -7.68 -7.26 -15.40
N PRO A 74 -6.77 -6.34 -15.05
CA PRO A 74 -5.98 -5.62 -16.03
C PRO A 74 -5.16 -6.54 -16.92
N LYS A 75 -5.08 -6.19 -18.22
CA LYS A 75 -4.22 -6.88 -19.16
C LYS A 75 -2.75 -6.69 -18.85
N ASP A 76 -1.92 -7.52 -19.44
CA ASP A 76 -0.50 -7.62 -19.16
C ASP A 76 0.29 -6.30 -19.30
N ASP A 77 0.03 -5.52 -20.32
CA ASP A 77 0.68 -4.23 -20.61
C ASP A 77 0.25 -3.09 -19.69
N PHE A 78 -0.92 -3.21 -19.06
CA PHE A 78 -1.42 -2.24 -18.10
C PHE A 78 -0.45 -2.01 -16.92
N TRP A 79 0.26 -3.04 -16.51
CA TRP A 79 1.14 -3.01 -15.34
C TRP A 79 2.43 -2.22 -15.54
N ASN A 80 2.76 -1.86 -16.78
CA ASN A 80 4.00 -1.14 -17.07
C ASN A 80 4.06 0.20 -16.34
N ASN A 81 5.14 0.37 -15.55
CA ASN A 81 5.42 1.58 -14.77
C ASN A 81 4.34 1.99 -13.75
N LYS A 82 3.49 1.07 -13.30
CA LYS A 82 2.58 1.38 -12.18
C LYS A 82 3.31 1.39 -10.85
N ILE A 83 2.88 2.24 -9.95
CA ILE A 83 3.12 2.10 -8.52
C ILE A 83 1.98 1.28 -7.98
N LEU A 84 2.23 0.00 -7.70
CA LEU A 84 1.23 -0.89 -7.13
C LEU A 84 1.11 -0.62 -5.64
N PHE A 85 -0.09 -0.23 -5.18
CA PHE A 85 -0.38 -0.13 -3.77
C PHE A 85 -1.34 -1.22 -3.32
N LEU A 86 -1.01 -1.87 -2.20
CA LEU A 86 -1.80 -2.96 -1.63
C LEU A 86 -2.08 -2.69 -0.15
N GLU A 87 -3.28 -3.02 0.30
CA GLU A 87 -3.63 -2.96 1.72
C GLU A 87 -4.44 -4.21 2.11
N THR A 88 -4.58 -4.47 3.38
CA THR A 88 -5.29 -5.63 3.94
C THR A 88 -6.56 -5.18 4.66
N SER A 89 -7.61 -6.00 4.57
CA SER A 89 -8.89 -5.73 5.22
C SER A 89 -8.85 -5.86 6.75
N GLU A 90 -9.98 -5.53 7.38
CA GLU A 90 -10.27 -5.79 8.80
C GLU A 90 -10.44 -7.27 9.13
N GLU A 91 -10.61 -8.15 8.13
CA GLU A 91 -10.66 -9.60 8.30
C GLU A 91 -9.30 -10.18 8.73
N LYS A 92 -8.26 -9.35 8.69
CA LYS A 92 -6.93 -9.69 9.17
C LYS A 92 -6.36 -10.95 8.51
N PRO A 93 -6.17 -10.97 7.18
CA PRO A 93 -5.52 -12.10 6.53
C PRO A 93 -4.14 -12.33 7.15
N THR A 94 -3.73 -13.59 7.32
CA THR A 94 -2.42 -13.91 7.91
C THR A 94 -1.27 -13.47 6.98
N PRO A 95 -0.05 -13.22 7.50
CA PRO A 95 1.12 -12.95 6.68
C PRO A 95 1.40 -14.03 5.63
N GLU A 96 1.07 -15.29 5.94
CA GLU A 96 1.19 -16.42 5.01
C GLU A 96 0.17 -16.34 3.87
N GLN A 97 -1.08 -15.95 4.15
CA GLN A 97 -2.10 -15.74 3.10
C GLN A 97 -1.68 -14.60 2.16
N ILE A 98 -1.17 -13.49 2.70
CA ILE A 98 -0.64 -12.39 1.87
C ILE A 98 0.52 -12.88 1.00
N LYS A 99 1.41 -13.72 1.53
CA LYS A 99 2.49 -14.33 0.74
C LYS A 99 1.97 -15.10 -0.47
N TRP A 100 0.90 -15.89 -0.30
CA TRP A 100 0.30 -16.63 -1.42
C TRP A 100 -0.29 -15.68 -2.48
N MET A 101 -0.98 -14.63 -2.04
CA MET A 101 -1.53 -13.63 -2.96
C MET A 101 -0.40 -12.91 -3.73
N LEU A 102 0.68 -12.52 -3.05
CA LEU A 102 1.85 -11.90 -3.69
C LEU A 102 2.53 -12.82 -4.71
N ARG A 103 2.63 -14.13 -4.43
CA ARG A 103 3.13 -15.11 -5.41
C ARG A 103 2.32 -15.11 -6.69
N ASN A 104 0.99 -14.95 -6.58
CA ASN A 104 0.12 -14.86 -7.74
C ASN A 104 0.44 -13.62 -8.60
N TYR A 105 0.76 -12.46 -8.00
CA TYR A 105 1.28 -11.30 -8.75
C TYR A 105 2.62 -11.60 -9.43
N GLY A 106 3.52 -12.27 -8.73
CA GLY A 106 4.81 -12.67 -9.27
C GLY A 106 4.70 -13.64 -10.45
N MET A 107 3.83 -14.66 -10.34
CA MET A 107 3.57 -15.64 -11.41
C MET A 107 3.00 -14.99 -12.68
N GLN A 108 2.28 -13.88 -12.55
CA GLN A 108 1.80 -13.06 -13.66
C GLN A 108 2.88 -12.10 -14.22
N GLY A 109 4.10 -12.12 -13.67
CA GLY A 109 5.18 -11.23 -14.10
C GLY A 109 5.03 -9.76 -13.68
N ILE A 110 4.06 -9.45 -12.83
CA ILE A 110 3.70 -8.06 -12.46
C ILE A 110 4.87 -7.35 -11.79
N PHE A 111 5.64 -8.03 -10.91
CA PHE A 111 6.79 -7.40 -10.23
C PHE A 111 7.89 -6.93 -11.17
N ASN A 112 7.97 -7.45 -12.40
CA ASN A 112 8.94 -7.01 -13.40
C ASN A 112 8.43 -5.83 -14.26
N LYS A 113 7.18 -5.43 -14.10
CA LYS A 113 6.52 -4.37 -14.89
C LYS A 113 6.27 -3.11 -14.08
N ILE A 114 5.88 -3.28 -12.82
CA ILE A 114 5.65 -2.15 -11.91
C ILE A 114 6.96 -1.46 -11.57
N CYS A 115 6.92 -0.18 -11.28
CA CYS A 115 8.08 0.60 -10.87
C CYS A 115 8.26 0.69 -9.34
N ALA A 116 7.23 0.39 -8.56
CA ALA A 116 7.29 0.27 -7.10
C ALA A 116 6.13 -0.54 -6.55
N LEU A 117 6.35 -1.14 -5.37
CA LEU A 117 5.33 -1.78 -4.53
C LEU A 117 5.24 -1.03 -3.21
N ILE A 118 4.06 -0.53 -2.87
CA ILE A 118 3.80 0.10 -1.59
C ILE A 118 2.67 -0.64 -0.86
N ILE A 119 2.83 -0.85 0.45
CA ILE A 119 1.90 -1.64 1.25
C ILE A 119 1.44 -0.80 2.44
N GLY A 120 0.13 -0.71 2.60
CA GLY A 120 -0.53 -0.03 3.70
C GLY A 120 -0.25 -0.69 5.04
N ARG A 121 -0.54 0.03 6.11
CA ARG A 121 -0.40 -0.50 7.47
C ARG A 121 -1.47 -1.56 7.71
N PRO A 122 -1.09 -2.83 7.98
CA PRO A 122 -2.05 -3.87 8.25
C PRO A 122 -2.73 -3.64 9.61
N MET A 123 -4.07 -3.71 9.60
CA MET A 123 -4.88 -3.52 10.79
C MET A 123 -4.79 -4.73 11.73
N ARG A 124 -4.71 -4.47 13.03
CA ARG A 124 -4.69 -5.48 14.12
C ARG A 124 -3.52 -6.45 14.10
N TYR A 125 -2.52 -6.28 13.24
CA TYR A 125 -1.32 -7.11 13.28
C TYR A 125 -0.50 -6.81 14.54
N THR A 126 0.02 -7.87 15.16
CA THR A 126 1.03 -7.76 16.20
C THR A 126 2.37 -7.30 15.62
N LYS A 127 3.33 -7.04 16.48
CA LYS A 127 4.68 -6.70 16.01
C LYS A 127 5.32 -7.87 15.25
N GLU A 128 5.14 -9.07 15.74
CA GLU A 128 5.65 -10.31 15.15
C GLU A 128 5.02 -10.56 13.78
N GLU A 129 3.69 -10.42 13.67
CA GLU A 129 2.98 -10.56 12.39
C GLU A 129 3.43 -9.51 11.35
N LYS A 130 3.76 -8.28 11.78
CA LYS A 130 4.29 -7.25 10.88
C LYS A 130 5.69 -7.59 10.39
N GLU A 131 6.56 -8.13 11.25
CA GLU A 131 7.89 -8.57 10.82
C GLU A 131 7.79 -9.80 9.90
N GLU A 132 6.93 -10.77 10.21
CA GLU A 132 6.67 -11.91 9.32
C GLU A 132 6.15 -11.47 7.95
N LEU A 133 5.21 -10.51 7.90
CA LEU A 133 4.71 -9.96 6.64
C LEU A 133 5.85 -9.31 5.83
N LYS A 134 6.70 -8.53 6.48
CA LYS A 134 7.87 -7.91 5.86
C LYS A 134 8.80 -8.95 5.25
N ASP A 135 9.12 -10.00 6.00
CA ASP A 135 9.98 -11.07 5.52
C ASP A 135 9.34 -11.83 4.35
N ASN A 136 8.03 -12.08 4.42
CA ASN A 136 7.27 -12.72 3.35
C ASN A 136 7.25 -11.87 2.07
N VAL A 137 7.09 -10.55 2.17
CA VAL A 137 7.14 -9.64 1.01
C VAL A 137 8.52 -9.69 0.36
N LEU A 138 9.58 -9.56 1.15
CA LEU A 138 10.97 -9.63 0.64
C LEU A 138 11.28 -11.01 0.06
N LYS A 139 10.87 -12.08 0.72
CA LYS A 139 11.05 -13.44 0.22
C LYS A 139 10.41 -13.63 -1.15
N VAL A 140 9.17 -13.21 -1.32
CA VAL A 140 8.47 -13.35 -2.60
C VAL A 140 9.14 -12.49 -3.67
N VAL A 141 9.22 -11.18 -3.47
CA VAL A 141 9.67 -10.27 -4.54
C VAL A 141 11.15 -10.46 -4.84
N LYS A 142 11.99 -10.46 -3.82
CA LYS A 142 13.44 -10.48 -3.97
C LYS A 142 13.99 -11.87 -4.28
N THR A 143 13.50 -12.90 -3.54
CA THR A 143 14.10 -14.23 -3.61
C THR A 143 13.40 -15.13 -4.63
N GLU A 144 12.06 -15.24 -4.56
CA GLU A 144 11.32 -16.16 -5.43
C GLU A 144 11.20 -15.64 -6.86
N PHE A 145 11.00 -14.32 -7.03
CA PHE A 145 10.88 -13.67 -8.35
C PHE A 145 12.11 -12.86 -8.77
N ASN A 146 13.21 -12.96 -8.01
CA ASN A 146 14.52 -12.41 -8.35
C ASN A 146 14.52 -10.90 -8.69
N ASN A 147 13.60 -10.12 -8.09
CA ASN A 147 13.57 -8.68 -8.27
C ASN A 147 14.12 -7.97 -7.02
N ASN A 148 15.42 -7.71 -7.01
CA ASN A 148 16.14 -7.09 -5.90
C ASN A 148 16.29 -5.56 -6.04
N LYS A 149 15.71 -4.95 -7.08
CA LYS A 149 15.80 -3.52 -7.37
C LYS A 149 14.46 -2.78 -7.20
N LEU A 150 13.34 -3.49 -7.24
CA LEU A 150 12.02 -2.90 -7.10
C LEU A 150 11.91 -2.13 -5.77
N PRO A 151 11.62 -0.83 -5.76
CA PRO A 151 11.30 -0.12 -4.53
C PRO A 151 10.13 -0.76 -3.79
N ILE A 152 10.34 -1.07 -2.50
CA ILE A 152 9.31 -1.66 -1.63
C ILE A 152 9.21 -0.84 -0.35
N ILE A 153 8.05 -0.26 -0.09
CA ILE A 153 7.76 0.51 1.11
C ILE A 153 6.53 -0.09 1.80
N MET A 154 6.62 -0.27 3.11
CA MET A 154 5.54 -0.83 3.92
C MET A 154 5.18 0.07 5.11
N ASN A 155 4.12 -0.31 5.81
CA ASN A 155 3.58 0.42 6.96
C ASN A 155 3.17 1.86 6.61
N MET A 156 2.68 2.07 5.39
CA MET A 156 2.22 3.38 4.92
C MET A 156 0.81 3.68 5.43
N ASP A 157 0.47 4.96 5.50
CA ASP A 157 -0.74 5.44 6.17
C ASP A 157 -1.99 5.36 5.28
N PHE A 158 -2.26 4.19 4.71
CA PHE A 158 -3.49 3.88 3.98
C PHE A 158 -3.96 2.45 4.30
N GLY A 159 -5.20 2.13 3.95
CA GLY A 159 -5.87 0.88 4.27
C GLY A 159 -6.86 1.04 5.43
N HIS A 160 -6.90 0.09 6.37
CA HIS A 160 -7.93 0.00 7.42
C HIS A 160 -7.48 0.52 8.81
N THR A 161 -6.40 1.29 8.89
CA THR A 161 -6.01 2.01 10.12
C THR A 161 -6.28 3.51 10.00
N ASP A 162 -6.67 4.18 11.07
CA ASP A 162 -6.97 5.62 11.09
C ASP A 162 -5.83 6.44 11.73
N PRO A 163 -5.55 7.65 11.23
CA PRO A 163 -6.06 8.23 10.00
C PRO A 163 -5.41 7.59 8.76
N GLN A 164 -6.08 7.77 7.61
CA GLN A 164 -5.59 7.22 6.34
C GLN A 164 -5.52 8.29 5.26
N TRP A 165 -4.65 8.07 4.28
CA TRP A 165 -4.56 8.90 3.10
C TRP A 165 -5.60 8.52 2.05
N ILE A 166 -5.89 9.48 1.20
CA ILE A 166 -6.57 9.25 -0.07
C ILE A 166 -5.48 9.02 -1.12
N LEU A 167 -5.51 7.87 -1.78
CA LEU A 167 -4.64 7.54 -2.92
C LEU A 167 -5.48 7.54 -4.20
N PRO A 168 -5.34 8.56 -5.06
CA PRO A 168 -6.12 8.65 -6.29
C PRO A 168 -5.60 7.65 -7.32
N LEU A 169 -6.49 6.78 -7.83
CA LEU A 169 -6.16 5.84 -8.90
C LEU A 169 -5.84 6.56 -10.21
N GLY A 170 -4.86 6.07 -10.95
CA GLY A 170 -4.47 6.60 -12.26
C GLY A 170 -3.59 7.85 -12.21
N ILE A 171 -3.47 8.52 -11.06
CA ILE A 171 -2.67 9.73 -10.90
C ILE A 171 -1.18 9.37 -10.76
N LYS A 172 -0.32 10.16 -11.41
CA LYS A 172 1.13 9.96 -11.32
C LYS A 172 1.68 10.37 -9.96
N ALA A 173 2.46 9.47 -9.42
CA ALA A 173 3.19 9.67 -8.18
C ALA A 173 4.69 9.42 -8.37
N GLN A 174 5.48 9.96 -7.45
CA GLN A 174 6.92 9.78 -7.39
C GLN A 174 7.32 9.20 -6.05
N ILE A 175 8.19 8.22 -6.09
CA ILE A 175 8.91 7.66 -4.95
C ILE A 175 10.39 7.96 -5.13
N ASP A 176 11.02 8.51 -4.11
CA ASP A 176 12.48 8.71 -4.07
C ASP A 176 13.02 7.95 -2.84
N CYS A 177 13.69 6.83 -3.11
CA CYS A 177 14.21 5.96 -2.05
C CYS A 177 15.37 6.60 -1.28
N LYS A 178 16.12 7.50 -1.90
CA LYS A 178 17.27 8.18 -1.24
C LYS A 178 16.80 9.21 -0.23
N THR A 179 15.82 10.03 -0.63
CA THR A 179 15.25 11.05 0.26
C THR A 179 14.08 10.53 1.10
N LYS A 180 13.69 9.25 0.90
CA LYS A 180 12.56 8.60 1.56
C LYS A 180 11.27 9.43 1.46
N SER A 181 10.93 9.83 0.23
CA SER A 181 9.77 10.67 -0.04
C SER A 181 8.79 10.02 -1.01
N PHE A 182 7.51 10.30 -0.80
CA PHE A 182 6.39 9.87 -1.65
C PHE A 182 5.47 11.07 -1.90
N LYS A 183 5.16 11.35 -3.16
CA LYS A 183 4.31 12.49 -3.53
C LYS A 183 3.53 12.24 -4.82
N LEU A 184 2.38 12.88 -4.97
CA LEU A 184 1.72 13.07 -6.26
C LEU A 184 2.48 14.15 -7.06
N ILE A 185 2.53 13.99 -8.37
CA ILE A 185 3.27 14.88 -9.29
C ILE A 185 2.41 15.39 -10.45
N GLU A 186 1.10 15.24 -10.34
CA GLU A 186 0.14 15.84 -11.25
C GLU A 186 -1.16 16.21 -10.51
N LYS A 187 -1.97 17.07 -11.11
CA LYS A 187 -3.30 17.42 -10.61
C LYS A 187 -4.21 16.19 -10.58
N ILE A 188 -5.11 16.13 -9.61
CA ILE A 188 -6.08 15.05 -9.47
C ILE A 188 -7.32 15.31 -10.33
N PHE A 189 -7.67 16.57 -10.50
CA PHE A 189 -8.83 16.98 -11.28
C PHE A 189 -8.37 17.84 -12.46
N GLU A 190 -9.02 17.65 -13.60
CA GLU A 190 -8.93 18.56 -14.73
C GLU A 190 -9.64 19.88 -14.36
N ASP A 191 -9.13 21.01 -14.88
CA ASP A 191 -9.70 22.35 -14.65
C ASP A 191 -11.00 22.52 -15.44
#